data_7fce265b95f7eb3d8e7c555eb312c51a
#
_entry.id   7fce265b95f7eb3d8e7c555eb312c51a
#
_cell.length_a   1.000
_cell.length_b   1.000
_cell.length_c   1.000
_cell.angle_alpha   90.00
_cell.angle_beta   90.00
_cell.angle_gamma   90.00
#
_symmetry.space_group_name_H-M   'P 1'
#
loop_
_entity.id
_entity.type
_entity.pdbx_description
1 polymer ?
#
loop_
_entity_poly.entity_id
_entity_poly.type
_entity_poly.pdbx_seq_one_letter_code
_entity_poly.pdbx_strand_id
1 'polypeptide(L)'
;FDVVSLGEVMLRLDPDEGRVRTARMFRACEGGGEYNVARGLRRCFGLRGAIVTSLVHDEVGRLLEDLILTSGLDTRFIQWVDSDGVGRAARNGLNFTERGFGVRGAVGTSDRGHTAVSQMAPTDVDWDHLFGHLGVRWFHTGGIFAALSQRSAEVAKTAMSAAKRYGTVVSYDLNYRPSLWKGIGGIQKARDVNRELARYVDVMI
;
A
#
# COMPACT_ATOMS: atom_id res chain seq x y z
N PHE A 1 -3.57 -14.57 -11.56
CA PHE A 1 -4.25 -13.98 -10.40
C PHE A 1 -5.58 -13.36 -10.82
N ASP A 2 -6.56 -13.38 -9.91
CA ASP A 2 -7.82 -12.67 -10.11
C ASP A 2 -7.65 -11.19 -9.78
N VAL A 3 -6.86 -10.86 -8.74
CA VAL A 3 -6.52 -9.50 -8.35
C VAL A 3 -5.08 -9.40 -7.86
N VAL A 4 -4.39 -8.35 -8.28
CA VAL A 4 -3.11 -7.92 -7.70
C VAL A 4 -3.24 -6.47 -7.30
N SER A 5 -2.86 -6.12 -6.07
CA SER A 5 -2.77 -4.73 -5.64
C SER A 5 -1.33 -4.28 -5.44
N LEU A 6 -1.07 -3.00 -5.71
CA LEU A 6 0.20 -2.34 -5.48
C LEU A 6 0.00 -1.23 -4.46
N GLY A 7 0.68 -1.31 -3.34
CA GLY A 7 0.54 -0.28 -2.31
C GLY A 7 1.33 -0.57 -1.04
N GLU A 8 1.19 0.32 -0.07
CA GLU A 8 1.83 0.19 1.22
C GLU A 8 1.04 -0.74 2.15
N VAL A 9 1.77 -1.62 2.84
CA VAL A 9 1.24 -2.37 3.98
C VAL A 9 1.95 -1.88 5.23
N MET A 10 1.17 -1.35 6.18
CA MET A 10 1.68 -0.80 7.44
C MET A 10 1.31 -1.70 8.60
N LEU A 11 2.15 -1.73 9.63
CA LEU A 11 1.77 -2.24 10.93
C LEU A 11 0.85 -1.24 11.62
N ARG A 12 -0.41 -1.65 11.85
CA ARG A 12 -1.37 -0.85 12.58
C ARG A 12 -1.38 -1.25 14.04
N LEU A 13 -1.32 -0.24 14.90
CA LEU A 13 -1.34 -0.39 16.34
C LEU A 13 -2.63 0.25 16.88
N ASP A 14 -3.54 -0.59 17.35
CA ASP A 14 -4.85 -0.22 17.85
C ASP A 14 -4.89 -0.36 19.38
N PRO A 15 -5.13 0.72 20.13
CA PRO A 15 -5.22 0.68 21.59
C PRO A 15 -6.58 0.17 22.10
N ASP A 16 -7.38 -0.50 21.27
CA ASP A 16 -8.75 -0.92 21.52
C ASP A 16 -9.66 0.28 21.85
N GLU A 17 -10.29 0.30 23.04
CA GLU A 17 -11.15 1.41 23.47
C GLU A 17 -10.38 2.61 24.07
N GLY A 18 -9.05 2.42 24.28
CA GLY A 18 -8.17 3.41 24.86
C GLY A 18 -7.78 4.53 23.89
N ARG A 19 -6.85 5.35 24.34
CA ARG A 19 -6.18 6.38 23.52
C ARG A 19 -4.71 6.03 23.33
N VAL A 20 -4.17 6.30 22.17
CA VAL A 20 -2.74 6.08 21.87
C VAL A 20 -1.85 6.68 22.95
N ARG A 21 -2.08 7.94 23.37
CA ARG A 21 -1.26 8.64 24.37
C ARG A 21 -1.23 8.01 25.76
N THR A 22 -2.22 7.17 26.11
CA THR A 22 -2.32 6.53 27.42
C THR A 22 -2.21 5.01 27.36
N ALA A 23 -2.18 4.43 26.17
CA ALA A 23 -2.07 3.00 25.98
C ALA A 23 -0.71 2.47 26.47
N ARG A 24 -0.73 1.23 26.96
CA ARG A 24 0.47 0.44 27.32
C ARG A 24 0.49 -0.88 26.58
N MET A 25 -0.61 -1.21 25.91
CA MET A 25 -0.75 -2.35 25.01
C MET A 25 -1.46 -1.92 23.75
N PHE A 26 -1.13 -2.57 22.64
CA PHE A 26 -1.74 -2.36 21.35
C PHE A 26 -2.01 -3.71 20.70
N ARG A 27 -3.14 -3.81 20.03
CA ARG A 27 -3.41 -4.88 19.08
C ARG A 27 -2.68 -4.55 17.78
N ALA A 28 -1.77 -5.43 17.38
CA ALA A 28 -1.10 -5.33 16.09
C ALA A 28 -1.97 -5.96 14.99
N CYS A 29 -2.11 -5.26 13.87
CA CYS A 29 -2.73 -5.77 12.65
C CYS A 29 -2.10 -5.09 11.44
N GLU A 30 -2.29 -5.67 10.29
CA GLU A 30 -1.86 -5.11 9.02
C GLU A 30 -2.92 -4.17 8.43
N GLY A 31 -2.50 -3.25 7.58
CA GLY A 31 -3.43 -2.38 6.86
C GLY A 31 -2.76 -1.50 5.82
N GLY A 32 -3.51 -1.20 4.79
CA GLY A 32 -3.15 -0.32 3.68
C GLY A 32 -4.35 -0.20 2.76
N GLY A 33 -4.52 0.93 2.08
CA GLY A 33 -5.69 1.15 1.22
C GLY A 33 -5.81 0.05 0.17
N GLU A 34 -4.79 -0.10 -0.61
CA GLU A 34 -4.70 -1.03 -1.72
C GLU A 34 -4.68 -2.50 -1.23
N TYR A 35 -3.95 -2.76 -0.15
CA TYR A 35 -3.92 -4.07 0.50
C TYR A 35 -5.30 -4.52 0.98
N ASN A 36 -6.06 -3.63 1.61
CA ASN A 36 -7.39 -3.93 2.13
C ASN A 36 -8.35 -4.38 1.01
N VAL A 37 -8.21 -3.84 -0.20
CA VAL A 37 -9.01 -4.27 -1.36
C VAL A 37 -8.68 -5.71 -1.74
N ALA A 38 -7.41 -6.06 -1.94
CA ALA A 38 -7.01 -7.43 -2.28
C ALA A 38 -7.38 -8.42 -1.17
N ARG A 39 -7.13 -8.05 0.10
CA ARG A 39 -7.52 -8.85 1.27
C ARG A 39 -9.03 -9.09 1.33
N GLY A 40 -9.82 -8.03 1.14
CA GLY A 40 -11.28 -8.13 1.12
C GLY A 40 -11.78 -9.07 0.03
N LEU A 41 -11.27 -8.94 -1.18
CA LEU A 41 -11.60 -9.80 -2.31
C LEU A 41 -11.20 -11.27 -2.05
N ARG A 42 -10.03 -11.48 -1.43
CA ARG A 42 -9.60 -12.83 -1.03
C ARG A 42 -10.51 -13.42 0.05
N ARG A 43 -10.77 -12.68 1.13
CA ARG A 43 -11.47 -13.19 2.32
C ARG A 43 -12.97 -13.34 2.11
N CYS A 44 -13.60 -12.42 1.37
CA CYS A 44 -15.06 -12.41 1.18
C CYS A 44 -15.51 -13.21 -0.05
N PHE A 45 -14.67 -13.28 -1.09
CA PHE A 45 -15.06 -13.87 -2.38
C PHE A 45 -14.17 -15.04 -2.82
N GLY A 46 -13.15 -15.40 -2.05
CA GLY A 46 -12.26 -16.53 -2.35
C GLY A 46 -11.34 -16.30 -3.57
N LEU A 47 -11.21 -15.05 -4.04
CA LEU A 47 -10.40 -14.74 -5.22
C LEU A 47 -8.90 -14.96 -4.94
N ARG A 48 -8.15 -15.37 -5.97
CA ARG A 48 -6.70 -15.52 -5.90
C ARG A 48 -6.05 -14.15 -5.98
N GLY A 49 -5.60 -13.63 -4.82
CA GLY A 49 -5.03 -12.31 -4.72
C GLY A 49 -3.55 -12.31 -4.37
N ALA A 50 -2.85 -11.25 -4.77
CA ALA A 50 -1.48 -10.96 -4.35
C ALA A 50 -1.30 -9.47 -4.03
N ILE A 51 -0.25 -9.17 -3.28
CA ILE A 51 0.17 -7.80 -2.97
C ILE A 51 1.58 -7.57 -3.52
N VAL A 52 1.77 -6.46 -4.23
CA VAL A 52 3.08 -5.90 -4.57
C VAL A 52 3.36 -4.79 -3.58
N THR A 53 4.42 -4.94 -2.81
CA THR A 53 4.84 -3.98 -1.78
C THR A 53 6.34 -4.13 -1.51
N SER A 54 6.90 -3.28 -0.67
CA SER A 54 8.26 -3.46 -0.18
C SER A 54 8.30 -3.35 1.33
N LEU A 55 9.03 -4.25 1.96
CA LEU A 55 9.21 -4.34 3.41
C LEU A 55 10.70 -4.38 3.76
N VAL A 56 11.04 -3.88 4.93
CA VAL A 56 12.40 -4.05 5.49
C VAL A 56 12.51 -5.45 6.11
N HIS A 57 13.64 -6.11 5.85
CA HIS A 57 13.94 -7.44 6.37
C HIS A 57 14.38 -7.35 7.83
N ASP A 58 13.41 -7.13 8.71
CA ASP A 58 13.55 -7.14 10.17
C ASP A 58 12.32 -7.84 10.81
N GLU A 59 12.27 -7.90 12.12
CA GLU A 59 11.18 -8.57 12.84
C GLU A 59 9.80 -7.94 12.57
N VAL A 60 9.75 -6.62 12.32
CA VAL A 60 8.50 -5.92 11.98
C VAL A 60 8.05 -6.30 10.58
N GLY A 61 8.97 -6.37 9.63
CA GLY A 61 8.68 -6.82 8.26
C GLY A 61 8.21 -8.28 8.22
N ARG A 62 8.83 -9.15 9.04
CA ARG A 62 8.42 -10.56 9.16
C ARG A 62 7.03 -10.70 9.81
N LEU A 63 6.72 -9.89 10.83
CA LEU A 63 5.38 -9.83 11.39
C LEU A 63 4.35 -9.39 10.34
N LEU A 64 4.66 -8.38 9.54
CA LEU A 64 3.78 -7.94 8.45
C LEU A 64 3.57 -9.04 7.41
N GLU A 65 4.61 -9.76 7.01
CA GLU A 65 4.49 -10.90 6.08
C GLU A 65 3.57 -11.98 6.65
N ASP A 66 3.74 -12.36 7.92
CA ASP A 66 2.88 -13.36 8.58
C ASP A 66 1.40 -12.92 8.59
N LEU A 67 1.14 -11.66 8.92
CA LEU A 67 -0.21 -11.09 8.89
C LEU A 67 -0.81 -11.11 7.47
N ILE A 68 0.00 -10.79 6.44
CA ILE A 68 -0.42 -10.86 5.03
C ILE A 68 -0.72 -12.32 4.65
N LEU A 69 0.13 -13.28 5.00
CA LEU A 69 -0.07 -14.71 4.75
C LEU A 69 -1.36 -15.20 5.42
N THR A 70 -1.62 -14.77 6.65
CA THR A 70 -2.86 -15.08 7.37
C THR A 70 -4.11 -14.57 6.64
N SER A 71 -4.00 -13.49 5.85
CA SER A 71 -5.08 -13.01 4.99
C SER A 71 -5.35 -13.90 3.77
N GLY A 72 -4.40 -14.78 3.42
CA GLY A 72 -4.44 -15.68 2.27
C GLY A 72 -4.00 -15.03 0.96
N LEU A 73 -3.35 -13.87 1.02
CA LEU A 73 -2.72 -13.25 -0.16
C LEU A 73 -1.35 -13.86 -0.43
N ASP A 74 -0.97 -13.89 -1.70
CA ASP A 74 0.35 -14.30 -2.16
C ASP A 74 1.37 -13.20 -1.87
N THR A 75 2.48 -13.55 -1.22
CA THR A 75 3.53 -12.65 -0.76
C THR A 75 4.78 -12.64 -1.64
N ARG A 76 4.83 -13.44 -2.73
CA ARG A 76 6.03 -13.58 -3.58
C ARG A 76 6.49 -12.29 -4.24
N PHE A 77 5.64 -11.25 -4.28
CA PHE A 77 5.97 -9.94 -4.85
C PHE A 77 6.33 -8.89 -3.80
N ILE A 78 6.59 -9.32 -2.56
CA ILE A 78 7.19 -8.45 -1.55
C ILE A 78 8.67 -8.25 -1.91
N GLN A 79 9.05 -7.00 -2.13
CA GLN A 79 10.44 -6.61 -2.32
C GLN A 79 11.08 -6.38 -0.95
N TRP A 80 12.09 -7.18 -0.64
CA TRP A 80 12.78 -7.09 0.64
C TRP A 80 13.96 -6.14 0.56
N VAL A 81 14.03 -5.20 1.51
CA VAL A 81 15.14 -4.26 1.67
C VAL A 81 15.90 -4.63 2.94
N ASP A 82 17.22 -4.67 2.86
CA ASP A 82 18.04 -4.97 4.02
C ASP A 82 17.89 -3.92 5.13
N SER A 83 17.85 -4.38 6.37
CA SER A 83 17.80 -3.52 7.54
C SER A 83 19.19 -2.95 7.86
N ASP A 84 19.27 -1.65 8.10
CA ASP A 84 20.46 -0.99 8.65
C ASP A 84 20.52 -1.03 10.18
N GLY A 85 19.59 -1.74 10.82
CA GLY A 85 19.49 -1.92 12.26
C GLY A 85 18.90 -0.72 13.03
N VAL A 86 18.68 0.43 12.38
CA VAL A 86 18.21 1.67 13.02
C VAL A 86 17.14 2.40 12.20
N GLY A 87 16.84 1.96 10.98
CA GLY A 87 15.80 2.54 10.12
C GLY A 87 16.15 3.90 9.52
N ARG A 88 17.44 4.19 9.28
CA ARG A 88 17.86 5.42 8.59
C ARG A 88 17.62 5.34 7.08
N ALA A 89 17.97 4.19 6.50
CA ALA A 89 17.83 3.96 5.07
C ALA A 89 16.38 3.68 4.70
N ALA A 90 15.75 2.72 5.37
CA ALA A 90 14.36 2.35 5.15
C ALA A 90 13.70 1.84 6.43
N ARG A 91 12.37 1.94 6.50
CA ARG A 91 11.55 1.46 7.63
C ARG A 91 10.30 0.76 7.12
N ASN A 92 9.70 -0.06 7.95
CA ASN A 92 8.33 -0.49 7.78
C ASN A 92 7.37 0.61 8.29
N GLY A 93 6.30 0.89 7.56
CA GLY A 93 5.35 1.94 7.92
C GLY A 93 4.55 1.57 9.17
N LEU A 94 4.32 2.55 10.05
CA LEU A 94 3.48 2.41 11.24
C LEU A 94 2.24 3.30 11.15
N ASN A 95 1.14 2.82 11.72
CA ASN A 95 -0.08 3.60 11.87
C ASN A 95 -0.72 3.31 13.22
N PHE A 96 -0.84 4.33 14.06
CA PHE A 96 -1.59 4.26 15.31
C PHE A 96 -3.03 4.71 15.02
N THR A 97 -4.01 3.88 15.34
CA THR A 97 -5.42 4.16 15.03
C THR A 97 -6.29 4.09 16.27
N GLU A 98 -6.77 5.24 16.73
CA GLU A 98 -7.83 5.29 17.74
C GLU A 98 -9.18 5.14 17.06
N ARG A 99 -10.01 4.25 17.56
CA ARG A 99 -11.40 4.12 17.11
C ARG A 99 -12.23 5.32 17.55
N GLY A 100 -13.20 5.70 16.72
CA GLY A 100 -14.25 6.60 17.14
C GLY A 100 -15.13 5.95 18.20
N PHE A 101 -15.53 6.69 19.23
CA PHE A 101 -16.38 6.18 20.29
C PHE A 101 -17.33 7.26 20.80
N GLY A 102 -18.62 7.11 20.59
CA GLY A 102 -19.61 8.12 20.92
C GLY A 102 -19.33 9.44 20.18
N VAL A 103 -19.21 10.53 20.92
CA VAL A 103 -18.88 11.86 20.37
C VAL A 103 -17.40 12.03 20.00
N ARG A 104 -16.57 11.08 20.36
CA ARG A 104 -15.14 11.09 20.03
C ARG A 104 -14.93 10.57 18.60
N GLY A 105 -14.40 11.42 17.71
CA GLY A 105 -13.98 11.00 16.37
C GLY A 105 -12.81 10.01 16.41
N ALA A 106 -12.67 9.19 15.35
CA ALA A 106 -11.48 8.37 15.16
C ALA A 106 -10.25 9.26 14.90
N VAL A 107 -9.08 8.83 15.42
CA VAL A 107 -7.80 9.54 15.23
C VAL A 107 -6.80 8.55 14.65
N GLY A 108 -6.14 8.95 13.56
CA GLY A 108 -5.03 8.20 12.96
C GLY A 108 -3.74 9.00 13.04
N THR A 109 -2.67 8.36 13.50
CA THR A 109 -1.31 8.91 13.48
C THR A 109 -0.42 7.97 12.69
N SER A 110 0.01 8.41 11.50
CA SER A 110 0.88 7.61 10.64
C SER A 110 2.33 8.05 10.78
N ASP A 111 3.22 7.09 10.94
CA ASP A 111 4.66 7.26 10.83
C ASP A 111 5.14 6.46 9.62
N ARG A 112 5.22 7.13 8.48
CA ARG A 112 5.48 6.53 7.16
C ARG A 112 6.54 7.27 6.33
N GLY A 113 7.40 8.03 6.98
CA GLY A 113 8.57 8.62 6.33
C GLY A 113 9.64 7.57 6.06
N HIS A 114 10.30 7.63 4.89
CA HIS A 114 11.38 6.72 4.48
C HIS A 114 11.00 5.22 4.52
N THR A 115 9.74 4.88 4.26
CA THR A 115 9.34 3.48 4.20
C THR A 115 9.96 2.79 2.98
N ALA A 116 10.25 1.49 3.10
CA ALA A 116 10.80 0.70 1.99
C ALA A 116 9.93 0.86 0.72
N VAL A 117 8.62 0.76 0.87
CA VAL A 117 7.68 0.88 -0.25
C VAL A 117 7.69 2.28 -0.90
N SER A 118 7.96 3.35 -0.15
CA SER A 118 8.06 4.70 -0.70
C SER A 118 9.33 4.92 -1.54
N GLN A 119 10.28 4.01 -1.44
CA GLN A 119 11.58 4.05 -2.12
C GLN A 119 11.68 3.05 -3.28
N MET A 120 10.63 2.24 -3.52
CA MET A 120 10.57 1.33 -4.66
C MET A 120 10.90 2.05 -5.96
N ALA A 121 11.60 1.35 -6.84
CA ALA A 121 11.86 1.77 -8.21
C ALA A 121 10.98 0.98 -9.20
N PRO A 122 10.66 1.52 -10.37
CA PRO A 122 9.91 0.82 -11.40
C PRO A 122 10.52 -0.52 -11.83
N THR A 123 11.82 -0.67 -11.66
CA THR A 123 12.61 -1.87 -12.03
C THR A 123 12.64 -2.97 -10.96
N ASP A 124 12.14 -2.71 -9.76
CA ASP A 124 12.16 -3.68 -8.66
C ASP A 124 11.20 -4.85 -8.89
N VAL A 125 10.27 -4.69 -9.81
CA VAL A 125 9.29 -5.71 -10.16
C VAL A 125 9.33 -5.99 -11.66
N ASP A 126 9.37 -7.27 -12.01
CA ASP A 126 9.20 -7.71 -13.41
C ASP A 126 7.70 -7.67 -13.76
N TRP A 127 7.25 -6.52 -14.26
CA TRP A 127 5.86 -6.28 -14.64
C TRP A 127 5.42 -7.13 -15.83
N ASP A 128 6.31 -7.42 -16.76
CA ASP A 128 6.00 -8.23 -17.93
C ASP A 128 5.83 -9.71 -17.53
N HIS A 129 6.63 -10.21 -16.60
CA HIS A 129 6.40 -11.52 -16.00
C HIS A 129 5.08 -11.57 -15.22
N LEU A 130 4.77 -10.55 -14.41
CA LEU A 130 3.56 -10.50 -13.60
C LEU A 130 2.29 -10.49 -14.46
N PHE A 131 2.20 -9.56 -15.41
CA PHE A 131 0.99 -9.37 -16.21
C PHE A 131 0.92 -10.28 -17.42
N GLY A 132 2.04 -10.51 -18.09
CA GLY A 132 2.09 -11.28 -19.33
C GLY A 132 2.24 -12.78 -19.11
N HIS A 133 3.10 -13.20 -18.18
CA HIS A 133 3.38 -14.63 -17.99
C HIS A 133 2.48 -15.27 -16.92
N LEU A 134 2.39 -14.66 -15.73
CA LEU A 134 1.53 -15.19 -14.65
C LEU A 134 0.05 -14.88 -14.88
N GLY A 135 -0.24 -13.78 -15.55
CA GLY A 135 -1.58 -13.32 -15.87
C GLY A 135 -2.31 -12.72 -14.67
N VAL A 136 -2.84 -11.51 -14.84
CA VAL A 136 -3.61 -10.78 -13.84
C VAL A 136 -4.88 -10.26 -14.48
N ARG A 137 -6.04 -10.60 -13.93
CA ARG A 137 -7.32 -10.11 -14.45
C ARG A 137 -7.61 -8.67 -14.04
N TRP A 138 -7.28 -8.32 -12.78
CA TRP A 138 -7.55 -7.00 -12.19
C TRP A 138 -6.35 -6.51 -11.41
N PHE A 139 -5.89 -5.31 -11.71
CA PHE A 139 -4.84 -4.61 -10.99
C PHE A 139 -5.42 -3.42 -10.25
N HIS A 140 -5.08 -3.26 -8.97
CA HIS A 140 -5.56 -2.16 -8.13
C HIS A 140 -4.40 -1.40 -7.50
N THR A 141 -4.44 -0.06 -7.58
CA THR A 141 -3.55 0.84 -6.86
C THR A 141 -4.29 2.13 -6.51
N GLY A 142 -3.64 3.11 -5.89
CA GLY A 142 -4.36 4.30 -5.47
C GLY A 142 -3.47 5.51 -5.19
N GLY A 143 -4.15 6.63 -4.95
CA GLY A 143 -3.55 7.93 -4.70
C GLY A 143 -2.77 8.01 -3.39
N ILE A 144 -3.01 7.11 -2.44
CA ILE A 144 -2.18 7.03 -1.23
C ILE A 144 -0.79 6.52 -1.58
N PHE A 145 -0.69 5.41 -2.33
CA PHE A 145 0.59 4.89 -2.77
C PHE A 145 1.32 5.90 -3.66
N ALA A 146 0.64 6.47 -4.66
CA ALA A 146 1.22 7.47 -5.56
C ALA A 146 1.72 8.74 -4.84
N ALA A 147 1.17 9.05 -3.66
CA ALA A 147 1.53 10.22 -2.84
C ALA A 147 2.70 9.97 -1.87
N LEU A 148 3.19 8.74 -1.72
CA LEU A 148 4.27 8.45 -0.77
C LEU A 148 5.59 9.11 -1.18
N SER A 149 5.86 9.15 -2.49
CA SER A 149 7.06 9.77 -3.05
C SER A 149 6.90 9.99 -4.56
N GLN A 150 7.84 10.71 -5.19
CA GLN A 150 7.89 10.79 -6.64
C GLN A 150 8.12 9.40 -7.26
N ARG A 151 8.98 8.57 -6.65
CA ARG A 151 9.24 7.20 -7.13
C ARG A 151 7.99 6.33 -7.11
N SER A 152 7.20 6.39 -6.04
CA SER A 152 5.97 5.58 -5.97
C SER A 152 4.95 5.98 -7.04
N ALA A 153 4.87 7.26 -7.43
CA ALA A 153 4.07 7.68 -8.57
C ALA A 153 4.59 7.10 -9.90
N GLU A 154 5.91 7.06 -10.08
CA GLU A 154 6.56 6.45 -11.26
C GLU A 154 6.33 4.93 -11.30
N VAL A 155 6.45 4.24 -10.16
CA VAL A 155 6.14 2.81 -10.04
C VAL A 155 4.68 2.54 -10.41
N ALA A 156 3.73 3.32 -9.85
CA ALA A 156 2.31 3.19 -10.18
C ALA A 156 2.06 3.34 -11.68
N LYS A 157 2.64 4.38 -12.30
CA LYS A 157 2.52 4.62 -13.74
C LYS A 157 3.07 3.45 -14.57
N THR A 158 4.26 2.94 -14.22
CA THR A 158 4.89 1.82 -14.94
C THR A 158 4.05 0.55 -14.81
N ALA A 159 3.60 0.23 -13.59
CA ALA A 159 2.74 -0.93 -13.35
C ALA A 159 1.41 -0.86 -14.12
N MET A 160 0.72 0.29 -14.06
CA MET A 160 -0.54 0.51 -14.76
C MET A 160 -0.37 0.44 -16.28
N SER A 161 0.71 1.04 -16.82
CA SER A 161 1.03 0.97 -18.24
C SER A 161 1.30 -0.48 -18.68
N ALA A 162 2.04 -1.25 -17.89
CA ALA A 162 2.27 -2.67 -18.14
C ALA A 162 0.96 -3.47 -18.09
N ALA A 163 0.14 -3.27 -17.06
CA ALA A 163 -1.17 -3.90 -16.94
C ALA A 163 -2.03 -3.68 -18.20
N LYS A 164 -2.07 -2.45 -18.70
CA LYS A 164 -2.82 -2.11 -19.94
C LYS A 164 -2.28 -2.84 -21.19
N ARG A 165 -0.96 -2.99 -21.33
CA ARG A 165 -0.38 -3.73 -22.47
C ARG A 165 -0.86 -5.18 -22.53
N TYR A 166 -1.13 -5.78 -21.37
CA TYR A 166 -1.56 -7.18 -21.25
C TYR A 166 -3.09 -7.34 -21.07
N GLY A 167 -3.86 -6.27 -21.25
CA GLY A 167 -5.33 -6.34 -21.18
C GLY A 167 -5.89 -6.50 -19.76
N THR A 168 -5.08 -6.26 -18.74
CA THR A 168 -5.52 -6.25 -17.34
C THR A 168 -6.41 -5.05 -17.06
N VAL A 169 -7.54 -5.25 -16.38
CA VAL A 169 -8.39 -4.16 -15.90
C VAL A 169 -7.68 -3.41 -14.78
N VAL A 170 -7.60 -2.10 -14.88
CA VAL A 170 -6.93 -1.23 -13.90
C VAL A 170 -7.95 -0.43 -13.12
N SER A 171 -7.99 -0.58 -11.79
CA SER A 171 -8.74 0.29 -10.89
C SER A 171 -7.82 1.17 -10.06
N TYR A 172 -8.29 2.39 -9.80
CA TYR A 172 -7.54 3.41 -9.07
C TYR A 172 -8.45 4.15 -8.09
N ASP A 173 -8.12 4.09 -6.81
CA ASP A 173 -8.78 4.87 -5.76
C ASP A 173 -8.05 6.20 -5.56
N LEU A 174 -8.71 7.33 -5.84
CA LEU A 174 -8.12 8.66 -5.67
C LEU A 174 -7.67 8.94 -4.24
N ASN A 175 -8.43 8.52 -3.28
CA ASN A 175 -8.15 8.52 -1.84
C ASN A 175 -7.27 9.69 -1.37
N TYR A 176 -7.67 10.91 -1.71
CA TYR A 176 -6.86 12.10 -1.47
C TYR A 176 -6.62 12.34 0.02
N ARG A 177 -5.36 12.46 0.39
CA ARG A 177 -4.93 12.78 1.78
C ARG A 177 -4.08 14.04 1.77
N PRO A 178 -4.61 15.20 2.24
CA PRO A 178 -3.85 16.47 2.26
C PRO A 178 -2.48 16.36 2.91
N SER A 179 -2.38 15.56 3.98
CA SER A 179 -1.13 15.37 4.72
C SER A 179 0.01 14.77 3.89
N LEU A 180 -0.30 13.89 2.95
CA LEU A 180 0.71 13.28 2.06
C LEU A 180 1.21 14.26 1.00
N TRP A 181 0.35 15.12 0.50
CA TRP A 181 0.68 16.04 -0.59
C TRP A 181 1.26 17.37 -0.13
N LYS A 182 0.97 17.81 1.12
CA LYS A 182 1.37 19.14 1.63
C LYS A 182 2.86 19.42 1.48
N GLY A 183 3.72 18.42 1.75
CA GLY A 183 5.18 18.57 1.69
C GLY A 183 5.79 18.44 0.29
N ILE A 184 5.02 18.02 -0.72
CA ILE A 184 5.53 17.71 -2.07
C ILE A 184 4.83 18.48 -3.20
N GLY A 185 4.19 19.60 -2.90
CA GLY A 185 3.55 20.48 -3.89
C GLY A 185 2.03 20.62 -3.75
N GLY A 186 1.43 20.05 -2.71
CA GLY A 186 0.02 20.26 -2.35
C GLY A 186 -0.97 19.73 -3.37
N ILE A 187 -2.15 20.35 -3.41
CA ILE A 187 -3.26 19.92 -4.25
C ILE A 187 -2.96 20.01 -5.74
N GLN A 188 -2.13 20.96 -6.17
CA GLN A 188 -1.78 21.09 -7.58
C GLN A 188 -0.95 19.89 -8.04
N LYS A 189 0.06 19.50 -7.26
CA LYS A 189 0.85 18.31 -7.55
C LYS A 189 0.01 17.03 -7.55
N ALA A 190 -0.93 16.92 -6.58
CA ALA A 190 -1.88 15.82 -6.56
C ALA A 190 -2.71 15.73 -7.84
N ARG A 191 -3.24 16.87 -8.31
CA ARG A 191 -4.02 16.93 -9.56
C ARG A 191 -3.20 16.50 -10.77
N ASP A 192 -1.95 16.96 -10.87
CA ASP A 192 -1.09 16.67 -12.02
C ASP A 192 -0.73 15.18 -12.07
N VAL A 193 -0.31 14.60 -10.94
CA VAL A 193 -0.01 13.17 -10.84
C VAL A 193 -1.26 12.33 -11.14
N ASN A 194 -2.38 12.62 -10.49
CA ASN A 194 -3.59 11.83 -10.69
C ASN A 194 -4.16 11.96 -12.12
N ARG A 195 -4.04 13.14 -12.76
CA ARG A 195 -4.40 13.33 -14.17
C ARG A 195 -3.55 12.48 -15.11
N GLU A 196 -2.26 12.36 -14.82
CA GLU A 196 -1.38 11.49 -15.60
C GLU A 196 -1.75 10.02 -15.43
N LEU A 197 -1.93 9.56 -14.20
CA LEU A 197 -2.28 8.16 -13.89
C LEU A 197 -3.67 7.78 -14.43
N ALA A 198 -4.63 8.70 -14.42
CA ALA A 198 -5.98 8.47 -14.91
C ALA A 198 -6.06 7.98 -16.37
N ARG A 199 -5.03 8.23 -17.17
CA ARG A 199 -4.94 7.75 -18.57
C ARG A 199 -4.87 6.23 -18.70
N TYR A 200 -4.49 5.54 -17.63
CA TYR A 200 -4.35 4.08 -17.58
C TYR A 200 -5.50 3.39 -16.82
N VAL A 201 -6.47 4.15 -16.32
CA VAL A 201 -7.52 3.66 -15.43
C VAL A 201 -8.77 3.27 -16.22
N ASP A 202 -9.28 2.07 -15.92
CA ASP A 202 -10.60 1.62 -16.41
C ASP A 202 -11.70 1.91 -15.39
N VAL A 203 -11.39 1.82 -14.09
CA VAL A 203 -12.33 2.02 -13.00
C VAL A 203 -11.74 3.00 -11.98
N MET A 204 -12.35 4.17 -11.87
CA MET A 204 -11.97 5.20 -10.89
C MET A 204 -12.89 5.11 -9.67
N ILE A 205 -12.32 5.15 -8.48
CA ILE A 205 -13.01 5.09 -7.19
C ILE A 205 -12.75 6.39 -6.42
#